data_d0479fc80d7a943c789847fafaca937c
#
_entry.id   d0479fc80d7a943c789847fafaca937c
#
_cell.length_a   1.000
_cell.length_b   1.000
_cell.length_c   1.000
_cell.angle_alpha   90.00
_cell.angle_beta   90.00
_cell.angle_gamma   90.00
#
_symmetry.space_group_name_H-M   'P 1'
#
loop_
_entity.id
_entity.type
_entity.pdbx_description
1 polymer ?
#
loop_
_entity_poly.entity_id
_entity_poly.type
_entity_poly.pdbx_seq_one_letter_code
_entity_poly.pdbx_strand_id
1 'polypeptide(L)'
;MTKAEFKKLVENGPVILDGATGTNLQKAGMPVGVCPEQWILENPDIMIKLQEDYVAAGTDILYAPTFTANRIKLEEYGLADRLEEMNRELIALSQKAAQGKALVAADMTMTGQQLYPIGDLMFEDLVDVYKEQAEVVADAGADLFVVEDRKS
;
A
#
# COMPACT_ATOMS: atom_id res chain seq x y z
N MET A 1 4.35 8.46 12.40
CA MET A 1 3.35 8.97 13.42
C MET A 1 3.38 8.09 14.66
N THR A 2 3.25 8.66 15.88
CA THR A 2 3.14 7.94 17.15
C THR A 2 1.68 7.59 17.49
N LYS A 3 1.45 6.62 18.39
CA LYS A 3 0.10 6.30 18.88
C LYS A 3 -0.62 7.49 19.51
N ALA A 4 0.12 8.39 20.18
CA ALA A 4 -0.45 9.58 20.81
C ALA A 4 -0.91 10.61 19.76
N GLU A 5 -0.13 10.80 18.71
CA GLU A 5 -0.50 11.66 17.57
C GLU A 5 -1.73 11.11 16.83
N PHE A 6 -1.78 9.81 16.57
CA PHE A 6 -2.94 9.17 15.95
C PHE A 6 -4.20 9.32 16.82
N LYS A 7 -4.09 9.08 18.14
CA LYS A 7 -5.22 9.25 19.07
C LYS A 7 -5.75 10.69 19.01
N LYS A 8 -4.85 11.68 19.05
CA LYS A 8 -5.21 13.10 18.92
C LYS A 8 -5.89 13.42 17.57
N LEU A 9 -5.45 12.79 16.50
CA LEU A 9 -6.05 12.96 15.17
C LEU A 9 -7.52 12.53 15.17
N VAL A 10 -7.82 11.34 15.70
CA VAL A 10 -9.18 10.78 15.72
C VAL A 10 -10.09 11.42 16.79
N GLU A 11 -9.54 12.04 17.82
CA GLU A 11 -10.31 12.79 18.84
C GLU A 11 -10.94 14.08 18.26
N ASN A 12 -10.38 14.62 17.17
CA ASN A 12 -10.89 15.85 16.55
C ASN A 12 -12.07 15.60 15.60
N GLY A 13 -12.45 14.37 15.35
CA GLY A 13 -13.57 14.00 14.46
C GLY A 13 -13.24 12.79 13.59
N PRO A 14 -14.11 12.47 12.63
CA PRO A 14 -13.86 11.39 11.70
C PRO A 14 -12.67 11.71 10.80
N VAL A 15 -11.80 10.72 10.58
CA VAL A 15 -10.67 10.78 9.66
C VAL A 15 -11.11 10.19 8.32
N ILE A 16 -10.95 10.95 7.27
CA ILE A 16 -11.37 10.57 5.92
C ILE A 16 -10.22 9.87 5.20
N LEU A 17 -10.46 8.64 4.80
CA LEU A 17 -9.55 7.86 3.97
C LEU A 17 -9.83 8.12 2.49
N ASP A 18 -8.88 7.80 1.63
CA ASP A 18 -9.09 7.84 0.19
C ASP A 18 -10.04 6.72 -0.29
N GLY A 19 -10.30 6.68 -1.59
CA GLY A 19 -11.27 5.78 -2.19
C GLY A 19 -10.64 4.70 -3.07
N ALA A 20 -11.47 4.10 -3.92
CA ALA A 20 -11.09 2.98 -4.75
C ALA A 20 -9.93 3.30 -5.69
N THR A 21 -8.85 2.54 -5.61
CA THR A 21 -7.67 2.64 -6.48
C THR A 21 -7.79 1.71 -7.68
N GLY A 22 -7.92 0.40 -7.49
CA GLY A 22 -7.87 -0.59 -8.55
C GLY A 22 -8.87 -0.36 -9.69
N THR A 23 -10.13 -0.06 -9.37
CA THR A 23 -11.15 0.22 -10.40
C THR A 23 -10.88 1.51 -11.19
N ASN A 24 -10.28 2.52 -10.57
CA ASN A 24 -9.90 3.75 -11.25
C ASN A 24 -8.69 3.54 -12.16
N LEU A 25 -7.70 2.75 -11.73
CA LEU A 25 -6.57 2.38 -12.58
C LEU A 25 -7.00 1.55 -13.79
N GLN A 26 -7.95 0.60 -13.61
CA GLN A 26 -8.52 -0.15 -14.74
C GLN A 26 -9.25 0.75 -15.74
N LYS A 27 -10.02 1.73 -15.27
CA LYS A 27 -10.65 2.75 -16.14
C LYS A 27 -9.61 3.61 -16.88
N ALA A 28 -8.45 3.82 -16.27
CA ALA A 28 -7.32 4.54 -16.86
C ALA A 28 -6.46 3.67 -17.81
N GLY A 29 -6.80 2.40 -17.99
CA GLY A 29 -6.17 1.51 -18.95
C GLY A 29 -5.27 0.43 -18.35
N MET A 30 -5.24 0.24 -17.02
CA MET A 30 -4.50 -0.87 -16.41
C MET A 30 -5.10 -2.21 -16.87
N PRO A 31 -4.31 -3.09 -17.52
CA PRO A 31 -4.80 -4.40 -17.94
C PRO A 31 -5.11 -5.32 -16.75
N VAL A 32 -5.96 -6.31 -16.97
CA VAL A 32 -6.19 -7.40 -16.00
C VAL A 32 -5.00 -8.37 -16.05
N GLY A 33 -4.57 -8.84 -14.87
CA GLY A 33 -3.53 -9.88 -14.75
C GLY A 33 -2.09 -9.36 -14.75
N VAL A 34 -1.89 -8.05 -14.74
CA VAL A 34 -0.57 -7.44 -14.52
C VAL A 34 -0.32 -7.21 -13.03
N CYS A 35 0.95 -7.06 -12.64
CA CYS A 35 1.29 -6.57 -11.31
C CYS A 35 0.87 -5.09 -11.19
N PRO A 36 -0.10 -4.75 -10.32
CA PRO A 36 -0.58 -3.38 -10.21
C PRO A 36 0.51 -2.40 -9.82
N GLU A 37 1.35 -2.79 -8.88
CA GLU A 37 2.45 -1.97 -8.37
C GLU A 37 3.45 -1.63 -9.47
N GLN A 38 3.83 -2.61 -10.30
CA GLN A 38 4.72 -2.35 -11.43
C GLN A 38 4.05 -1.42 -12.45
N TRP A 39 2.79 -1.67 -12.79
CA TRP A 39 2.07 -0.84 -13.74
C TRP A 39 1.96 0.61 -13.25
N ILE A 40 1.73 0.83 -11.95
CA ILE A 40 1.69 2.16 -11.33
C ILE A 40 3.05 2.86 -11.47
N LEU A 41 4.15 2.16 -11.20
CA LEU A 41 5.50 2.73 -11.35
C LEU A 41 5.85 3.04 -12.80
N GLU A 42 5.32 2.30 -13.76
CA GLU A 42 5.45 2.59 -15.20
C GLU A 42 4.52 3.73 -15.67
N ASN A 43 3.45 4.03 -14.92
CA ASN A 43 2.45 5.06 -15.23
C ASN A 43 2.18 5.98 -14.02
N PRO A 44 3.21 6.58 -13.41
CA PRO A 44 3.09 7.25 -12.11
C PRO A 44 2.13 8.43 -12.10
N ASP A 45 2.02 9.15 -13.22
CA ASP A 45 1.16 10.34 -13.33
C ASP A 45 -0.32 10.01 -13.16
N ILE A 46 -0.74 8.80 -13.53
CA ILE A 46 -2.13 8.34 -13.36
C ILE A 46 -2.45 8.20 -11.87
N MET A 47 -1.56 7.55 -11.12
CA MET A 47 -1.76 7.37 -9.69
C MET A 47 -1.64 8.67 -8.91
N ILE A 48 -0.64 9.51 -9.26
CA ILE A 48 -0.47 10.83 -8.65
C ILE A 48 -1.75 11.66 -8.84
N LYS A 49 -2.26 11.73 -10.07
CA LYS A 49 -3.48 12.48 -10.36
C LYS A 49 -4.69 11.98 -9.58
N LEU A 50 -4.88 10.67 -9.48
CA LEU A 50 -5.95 10.07 -8.69
C LEU A 50 -5.86 10.46 -7.22
N GLN A 51 -4.67 10.38 -6.62
CA GLN A 51 -4.46 10.72 -5.22
C GLN A 51 -4.58 12.23 -4.97
N GLU A 52 -4.11 13.07 -5.89
CA GLU A 52 -4.32 14.52 -5.82
C GLU A 52 -5.81 14.89 -5.83
N ASP A 53 -6.62 14.18 -6.62
CA ASP A 53 -8.08 14.37 -6.65
C ASP A 53 -8.73 13.98 -5.32
N TYR A 54 -8.27 12.90 -4.67
CA TYR A 54 -8.72 12.53 -3.33
C TYR A 54 -8.32 13.57 -2.28
N VAL A 55 -7.07 14.07 -2.31
CA VAL A 55 -6.62 15.15 -1.42
C VAL A 55 -7.46 16.41 -1.62
N ALA A 56 -7.74 16.77 -2.86
CA ALA A 56 -8.59 17.92 -3.18
C ALA A 56 -10.04 17.75 -2.68
N ALA A 57 -10.52 16.51 -2.61
CA ALA A 57 -11.83 16.17 -2.06
C ALA A 57 -11.88 16.16 -0.52
N GLY A 58 -10.75 16.29 0.17
CA GLY A 58 -10.67 16.38 1.64
C GLY A 58 -10.23 15.10 2.33
N THR A 59 -9.49 14.24 1.66
CA THR A 59 -8.86 13.05 2.26
C THR A 59 -7.80 13.46 3.28
N ASP A 60 -7.85 12.87 4.48
CA ASP A 60 -6.84 13.04 5.53
C ASP A 60 -5.70 12.03 5.42
N ILE A 61 -5.98 10.83 4.93
CA ILE A 61 -4.99 9.74 4.79
C ILE A 61 -5.13 9.10 3.41
N LEU A 62 -4.05 9.11 2.62
CA LEU A 62 -3.90 8.37 1.38
C LEU A 62 -3.35 6.96 1.66
N TYR A 63 -3.86 5.96 0.98
CA TYR A 63 -3.28 4.63 0.94
C TYR A 63 -2.23 4.55 -0.17
N ALA A 64 -0.98 4.36 0.21
CA ALA A 64 0.05 4.06 -0.78
C ALA A 64 -0.26 2.72 -1.47
N PRO A 65 -0.05 2.61 -2.79
CA PRO A 65 -0.40 1.42 -3.54
C PRO A 65 0.63 0.29 -3.33
N THR A 66 0.88 -0.07 -2.06
CA THR A 66 1.85 -1.10 -1.64
C THR A 66 1.18 -2.41 -1.24
N PHE A 67 -0.12 -2.53 -1.43
CA PHE A 67 -0.93 -3.53 -0.77
C PHE A 67 -0.57 -4.98 -1.13
N THR A 68 -0.16 -5.28 -2.37
CA THR A 68 0.38 -6.61 -2.76
C THR A 68 1.90 -6.61 -2.98
N ALA A 69 2.63 -5.57 -2.58
CA ALA A 69 4.07 -5.46 -2.74
C ALA A 69 4.86 -6.26 -1.68
N ASN A 70 4.35 -7.40 -1.23
CA ASN A 70 5.07 -8.37 -0.39
C ASN A 70 5.83 -9.39 -1.25
N ARG A 71 6.82 -10.06 -0.65
CA ARG A 71 7.71 -11.00 -1.37
C ARG A 71 6.95 -12.09 -2.11
N ILE A 72 5.95 -12.71 -1.48
CA ILE A 72 5.19 -13.82 -2.06
C ILE A 72 4.40 -13.36 -3.29
N LYS A 73 3.75 -12.21 -3.21
CA LYS A 73 2.98 -11.67 -4.34
C LYS A 73 3.87 -11.17 -5.48
N LEU A 74 4.98 -10.52 -5.15
CA LEU A 74 5.94 -10.08 -6.17
C LEU A 74 6.63 -11.26 -6.86
N GLU A 75 6.85 -12.38 -6.17
CA GLU A 75 7.42 -13.59 -6.77
C GLU A 75 6.52 -14.16 -7.88
N GLU A 76 5.21 -14.05 -7.78
CA GLU A 76 4.26 -14.48 -8.82
C GLU A 76 4.52 -13.79 -10.18
N TYR A 77 5.18 -12.61 -10.14
CA TYR A 77 5.53 -11.80 -11.32
C TYR A 77 7.05 -11.77 -11.58
N GLY A 78 7.85 -12.53 -10.82
CA GLY A 78 9.32 -12.50 -10.93
C GLY A 78 9.95 -11.19 -10.46
N LEU A 79 9.30 -10.47 -9.54
CA LEU A 79 9.68 -9.13 -9.06
C LEU A 79 10.13 -9.12 -7.59
N ALA A 80 10.28 -10.27 -6.93
CA ALA A 80 10.64 -10.35 -5.51
C ALA A 80 11.95 -9.62 -5.16
N ASP A 81 12.94 -9.65 -6.06
CA ASP A 81 14.22 -8.95 -5.87
C ASP A 81 14.10 -7.41 -5.92
N ARG A 82 12.96 -6.89 -6.40
CA ARG A 82 12.67 -5.46 -6.47
C ARG A 82 11.76 -4.97 -5.33
N LEU A 83 11.49 -5.82 -4.32
CA LEU A 83 10.58 -5.49 -3.22
C LEU A 83 10.95 -4.16 -2.56
N GLU A 84 12.20 -3.98 -2.17
CA GLU A 84 12.64 -2.76 -1.50
C GLU A 84 12.49 -1.52 -2.39
N GLU A 85 13.00 -1.58 -3.62
CA GLU A 85 12.91 -0.51 -4.61
C GLU A 85 11.45 -0.11 -4.85
N MET A 86 10.59 -1.08 -5.18
CA MET A 86 9.19 -0.83 -5.52
C MET A 86 8.41 -0.22 -4.35
N ASN A 87 8.52 -0.78 -3.14
CA ASN A 87 7.83 -0.22 -1.98
C ASN A 87 8.27 1.22 -1.68
N ARG A 88 9.60 1.51 -1.77
CA ARG A 88 10.11 2.88 -1.56
C ARG A 88 9.56 3.86 -2.58
N GLU A 89 9.55 3.48 -3.86
CA GLU A 89 9.04 4.33 -4.94
C GLU A 89 7.53 4.58 -4.81
N LEU A 90 6.74 3.56 -4.44
CA LEU A 90 5.30 3.68 -4.24
C LEU A 90 4.94 4.60 -3.06
N ILE A 91 5.68 4.52 -1.95
CA ILE A 91 5.54 5.46 -0.82
C ILE A 91 5.90 6.88 -1.26
N ALA A 92 7.03 7.06 -1.94
CA ALA A 92 7.46 8.38 -2.43
C ALA A 92 6.46 9.00 -3.42
N LEU A 93 5.84 8.19 -4.28
CA LEU A 93 4.78 8.60 -5.19
C LEU A 93 3.58 9.17 -4.43
N SER A 94 3.10 8.47 -3.40
CA SER A 94 1.98 8.93 -2.59
C SER A 94 2.33 10.16 -1.76
N GLN A 95 3.54 10.26 -1.24
CA GLN A 95 4.04 11.47 -0.56
C GLN A 95 4.06 12.68 -1.50
N LYS A 96 4.44 12.47 -2.77
CA LYS A 96 4.40 13.51 -3.80
C LYS A 96 2.97 13.97 -4.06
N ALA A 97 2.01 13.06 -4.17
CA ALA A 97 0.60 13.38 -4.37
C ALA A 97 -0.03 14.07 -3.14
N ALA A 98 0.35 13.64 -1.94
CA ALA A 98 -0.14 14.22 -0.68
C ALA A 98 0.29 15.68 -0.49
N GLN A 99 1.46 16.09 -0.99
CA GLN A 99 2.00 17.46 -0.86
C GLN A 99 1.99 17.99 0.58
N GLY A 100 2.11 17.11 1.58
CA GLY A 100 2.03 17.45 3.00
C GLY A 100 0.63 17.85 3.50
N LYS A 101 -0.42 17.67 2.69
CA LYS A 101 -1.81 17.97 3.04
C LYS A 101 -2.57 16.76 3.59
N ALA A 102 -2.08 15.57 3.30
CA ALA A 102 -2.61 14.30 3.79
C ALA A 102 -1.45 13.43 4.33
N LEU A 103 -1.75 12.53 5.25
CA LEU A 103 -0.83 11.49 5.70
C LEU A 103 -0.77 10.38 4.65
N VAL A 104 0.31 9.61 4.66
CA VAL A 104 0.49 8.45 3.77
C VAL A 104 0.53 7.18 4.61
N ALA A 105 -0.44 6.31 4.42
CA ALA A 105 -0.48 4.97 5.01
C ALA A 105 0.14 3.95 4.06
N ALA A 106 1.07 3.14 4.55
CA ALA A 106 1.45 1.92 3.84
C ALA A 106 0.31 0.92 3.96
N ASP A 107 -0.23 0.51 2.83
CA ASP A 107 -1.28 -0.50 2.77
C ASP A 107 -0.65 -1.89 2.57
N MET A 108 -0.99 -2.82 3.43
CA MET A 108 -0.47 -4.19 3.44
C MET A 108 -1.63 -5.17 3.49
N THR A 109 -1.63 -6.16 2.61
CA THR A 109 -2.70 -7.13 2.54
C THR A 109 -2.18 -8.57 2.44
N MET A 110 -3.06 -9.49 2.13
CA MET A 110 -2.80 -10.92 2.07
C MET A 110 -1.68 -11.32 1.12
N THR A 111 -1.03 -12.44 1.42
CA THR A 111 -0.04 -13.09 0.52
C THR A 111 -0.70 -13.95 -0.57
N GLY A 112 -1.98 -14.27 -0.44
CA GLY A 112 -2.69 -15.21 -1.31
C GLY A 112 -2.44 -16.68 -0.94
N GLN A 113 -1.58 -16.96 0.03
CA GLN A 113 -1.32 -18.33 0.51
C GLN A 113 -2.00 -18.58 1.84
N GLN A 114 -2.38 -19.85 2.07
CA GLN A 114 -2.98 -20.30 3.33
C GLN A 114 -1.96 -20.91 4.25
N LEU A 115 -2.17 -20.68 5.55
CA LEU A 115 -1.31 -21.27 6.59
C LEU A 115 -1.53 -22.78 6.74
N TYR A 116 -0.46 -23.48 7.15
CA TYR A 116 -0.55 -24.87 7.58
C TYR A 116 -1.57 -25.01 8.74
N PRO A 117 -2.41 -26.05 8.77
CA PRO A 117 -2.43 -27.23 7.90
C PRO A 117 -3.35 -27.14 6.68
N ILE A 118 -4.00 -25.99 6.43
CA ILE A 118 -4.90 -25.81 5.29
C ILE A 118 -4.09 -25.56 3.99
N GLY A 119 -3.02 -24.79 4.08
CA GLY A 119 -2.01 -24.59 3.04
C GLY A 119 -0.63 -25.00 3.53
N ASP A 120 0.41 -24.60 2.79
CA ASP A 120 1.80 -24.99 3.04
C ASP A 120 2.62 -23.90 3.74
N LEU A 121 2.08 -22.67 3.90
CA LEU A 121 2.81 -21.56 4.50
C LEU A 121 2.87 -21.72 6.02
N MET A 122 4.09 -21.70 6.58
CA MET A 122 4.27 -21.70 8.03
C MET A 122 4.00 -20.31 8.61
N PHE A 123 3.56 -20.27 9.86
CA PHE A 123 3.26 -18.98 10.51
C PHE A 123 4.49 -18.08 10.63
N GLU A 124 5.63 -18.65 10.94
CA GLU A 124 6.90 -17.95 11.06
C GLU A 124 7.34 -17.34 9.73
N ASP A 125 7.17 -18.08 8.62
CA ASP A 125 7.49 -17.59 7.27
C ASP A 125 6.58 -16.41 6.90
N LEU A 126 5.29 -16.49 7.25
CA LEU A 126 4.34 -15.37 7.04
C LEU A 126 4.75 -14.13 7.84
N VAL A 127 5.19 -14.31 9.09
CA VAL A 127 5.69 -13.20 9.93
C VAL A 127 6.89 -12.54 9.26
N ASP A 128 7.82 -13.31 8.72
CA ASP A 128 9.02 -12.78 8.06
C ASP A 128 8.66 -12.01 6.78
N VAL A 129 7.68 -12.47 5.99
CA VAL A 129 7.19 -11.77 4.80
C VAL A 129 6.60 -10.40 5.15
N TYR A 130 5.75 -10.33 6.17
CA TYR A 130 5.18 -9.04 6.60
C TYR A 130 6.21 -8.13 7.25
N LYS A 131 7.13 -8.69 8.01
CA LYS A 131 8.21 -7.93 8.65
C LYS A 131 9.10 -7.26 7.60
N GLU A 132 9.51 -7.99 6.57
CA GLU A 132 10.33 -7.46 5.48
C GLU A 132 9.66 -6.24 4.82
N GLN A 133 8.41 -6.37 4.42
CA GLN A 133 7.68 -5.25 3.80
C GLN A 133 7.50 -4.09 4.79
N ALA A 134 7.12 -4.37 6.04
CA ALA A 134 6.90 -3.34 7.06
C ALA A 134 8.16 -2.53 7.34
N GLU A 135 9.33 -3.16 7.43
CA GLU A 135 10.61 -2.48 7.63
C GLU A 135 10.91 -1.53 6.47
N VAL A 136 10.73 -1.98 5.22
CA VAL A 136 10.99 -1.17 4.03
C VAL A 136 10.06 0.04 3.95
N VAL A 137 8.74 -0.13 4.15
CA VAL A 137 7.80 1.00 4.04
C VAL A 137 7.91 1.97 5.22
N ALA A 138 8.31 1.49 6.41
CA ALA A 138 8.64 2.36 7.54
C ALA A 138 9.86 3.24 7.24
N ASP A 139 10.94 2.64 6.72
CA ASP A 139 12.15 3.35 6.33
C ASP A 139 11.91 4.31 5.16
N ALA A 140 10.96 4.01 4.28
CA ALA A 140 10.52 4.91 3.21
C ALA A 140 9.74 6.13 3.72
N GLY A 141 9.37 6.14 5.01
CA GLY A 141 8.72 7.27 5.65
C GLY A 141 7.20 7.26 5.60
N ALA A 142 6.56 6.08 5.53
CA ALA A 142 5.13 5.97 5.73
C ALA A 142 4.73 6.49 7.13
N ASP A 143 3.65 7.26 7.20
CA ASP A 143 3.18 7.85 8.48
C ASP A 143 2.54 6.81 9.39
N LEU A 144 1.87 5.82 8.80
CA LEU A 144 1.19 4.73 9.49
C LEU A 144 1.05 3.52 8.58
N PHE A 145 0.58 2.40 9.16
CA PHE A 145 0.26 1.18 8.44
C PHE A 145 -1.24 0.94 8.47
N VAL A 146 -1.77 0.43 7.37
CA VAL A 146 -3.07 -0.19 7.31
C VAL A 146 -2.87 -1.65 6.92
N VAL A 147 -3.41 -2.56 7.70
CA VAL A 147 -3.39 -3.98 7.42
C VAL A 147 -4.81 -4.41 7.09
N GLU A 148 -5.03 -4.70 5.81
CA GLU A 148 -6.32 -5.16 5.34
C GLU A 148 -6.42 -6.69 5.45
N ASP A 149 -7.39 -7.15 6.25
CA ASP A 149 -7.76 -8.56 6.29
C ASP A 149 -8.87 -8.81 5.26
N ARG A 150 -8.49 -9.39 4.14
CA ARG A 150 -9.45 -10.04 3.26
C ARG A 150 -9.51 -11.51 3.65
N LYS A 151 -10.57 -11.89 4.34
CA LYS A 151 -10.91 -13.30 4.44
C LYS A 151 -11.12 -13.84 3.05
N SER A 152 -10.16 -14.55 2.58
CA SER A 152 -10.26 -15.38 1.40
C SER A 152 -11.05 -16.65 1.69
#